data_3f8d65d62dac96be9e94e92b28390ebf
#
_entry.id   3f8d65d62dac96be9e94e92b28390ebf
#
_cell.length_a   1.000
_cell.length_b   1.000
_cell.length_c   1.000
_cell.angle_alpha   90.00
_cell.angle_beta   90.00
_cell.angle_gamma   90.00
#
_symmetry.space_group_name_H-M   'P 1'
#
loop_
_entity.id
_entity.type
_entity.pdbx_description
1 polymer ?
#
loop_
_entity_poly.entity_id
_entity_poly.type
_entity_poly.pdbx_seq_one_letter_code
_entity_poly.pdbx_strand_id
1 'polypeptide(L)'
;MNNLLDQLSPRLSLSYRLSDPLYINANIGRYYELPPYTTLGFKDNEGNYVNRTNHLSYIRSDQAGLGLEYRPTSYLKFTAEGFYKHYDRYPMSILDSIPLASKGTDYGVLGNEAVSSTATGRAYGLEIMGRWYNYKGLTFIASYTLVRSEFKDGRNMDTYLPSAWDNKHLFTFSGTYSLPKNWDVGAKFRVVGGAPYTPYDVEKSSYVEAWDANNGLYYDYSRFNSERLKPFTQLDIRIDKTFYFKKIMLGAYIDIQNILNSKYKEQDVYIKTGKIINPEAPIYEQRYELRPIERLTGTLLPSIGVMIEL
;
A
#
# COMPACT_ATOMS: atom_id res chain seq x y z
N MET A 1 12.01 -1.20 27.53
CA MET A 1 12.79 -0.37 26.59
C MET A 1 14.11 0.16 27.18
N ASN A 2 14.69 -0.50 28.17
CA ASN A 2 15.76 0.09 28.99
C ASN A 2 17.17 -0.37 28.63
N ASN A 3 17.38 -1.15 27.58
CA ASN A 3 18.71 -1.60 27.22
C ASN A 3 19.05 -1.08 25.80
N LEU A 4 20.03 -0.15 25.73
CA LEU A 4 20.51 0.43 24.48
C LEU A 4 21.06 -0.63 23.51
N LEU A 5 21.55 -1.76 24.03
CA LEU A 5 22.08 -2.86 23.21
C LEU A 5 20.98 -3.66 22.51
N ASP A 6 19.72 -3.62 23.02
CA ASP A 6 18.60 -4.32 22.39
C ASP A 6 18.13 -3.70 21.06
N GLN A 7 18.64 -2.50 20.75
CA GLN A 7 18.31 -1.75 19.53
C GLN A 7 19.54 -1.56 18.62
N LEU A 8 20.57 -2.38 18.81
CA LEU A 8 21.73 -2.33 17.93
C LEU A 8 21.32 -2.68 16.48
N SER A 9 21.52 -1.71 15.57
CA SER A 9 21.09 -1.75 14.18
C SER A 9 22.29 -1.88 13.23
N PRO A 10 22.98 -3.05 13.18
CA PRO A 10 24.10 -3.24 12.29
C PRO A 10 23.63 -3.22 10.83
N ARG A 11 24.42 -2.58 9.98
CA ARG A 11 24.17 -2.48 8.53
C ARG A 11 25.47 -2.63 7.78
N LEU A 12 25.44 -3.39 6.69
CA LEU A 12 26.55 -3.55 5.77
C LEU A 12 26.04 -3.38 4.34
N SER A 13 26.73 -2.59 3.56
CA SER A 13 26.46 -2.43 2.13
C SER A 13 27.76 -2.61 1.36
N LEU A 14 27.67 -3.32 0.24
CA LEU A 14 28.78 -3.60 -0.66
C LEU A 14 28.35 -3.21 -2.09
N SER A 15 29.23 -2.49 -2.78
CA SER A 15 29.10 -2.26 -4.22
C SER A 15 30.40 -2.70 -4.89
N TYR A 16 30.28 -3.62 -5.84
CA TYR A 16 31.42 -4.16 -6.57
C TYR A 16 31.25 -3.94 -8.06
N ARG A 17 32.25 -3.33 -8.70
CA ARG A 17 32.28 -3.08 -10.14
C ARG A 17 32.82 -4.30 -10.86
N LEU A 18 31.97 -4.99 -11.59
CA LEU A 18 32.36 -6.14 -12.41
C LEU A 18 33.03 -5.70 -13.72
N SER A 19 32.54 -4.64 -14.33
CA SER A 19 33.07 -4.01 -15.55
C SER A 19 32.64 -2.55 -15.59
N ASP A 20 33.11 -1.79 -16.58
CA ASP A 20 32.77 -0.37 -16.69
C ASP A 20 31.28 -0.05 -16.62
N PRO A 21 30.40 -0.78 -17.33
CA PRO A 21 28.96 -0.53 -17.24
C PRO A 21 28.23 -1.32 -16.15
N LEU A 22 28.85 -2.31 -15.47
CA LEU A 22 28.14 -3.30 -14.65
C LEU A 22 28.63 -3.34 -13.21
N TYR A 23 27.70 -3.20 -12.26
CA TYR A 23 27.91 -3.25 -10.80
C TYR A 23 27.00 -4.29 -10.17
N ILE A 24 27.53 -4.95 -9.12
CA ILE A 24 26.76 -5.75 -8.17
C ILE A 24 26.65 -4.96 -6.87
N ASN A 25 25.45 -4.86 -6.34
CA ASN A 25 25.17 -4.23 -5.06
C ASN A 25 24.56 -5.26 -4.11
N ALA A 26 25.05 -5.32 -2.88
CA ALA A 26 24.47 -6.16 -1.85
C ALA A 26 24.32 -5.36 -0.56
N ASN A 27 23.26 -5.61 0.16
CA ASN A 27 23.01 -4.99 1.45
C ASN A 27 22.41 -6.01 2.43
N ILE A 28 22.76 -5.86 3.70
CA ILE A 28 22.15 -6.57 4.81
C ILE A 28 22.08 -5.62 6.00
N GLY A 29 20.97 -5.66 6.74
CA GLY A 29 20.84 -4.76 7.87
C GLY A 29 19.68 -5.12 8.78
N ARG A 30 19.81 -4.70 10.03
CA ARG A 30 18.78 -4.74 11.05
C ARG A 30 18.25 -3.34 11.32
N TYR A 31 16.95 -3.23 11.44
CA TYR A 31 16.24 -1.97 11.65
C TYR A 31 15.23 -2.14 12.77
N TYR A 32 15.03 -1.05 13.52
CA TYR A 32 14.01 -0.99 14.56
C TYR A 32 13.11 0.22 14.32
N GLU A 33 11.82 0.02 14.55
CA GLU A 33 10.80 1.05 14.41
C GLU A 33 9.88 1.03 15.63
N LEU A 34 9.48 2.20 16.07
CA LEU A 34 8.50 2.32 17.15
C LEU A 34 7.13 1.90 16.64
N PRO A 35 6.33 1.10 17.39
CA PRO A 35 4.94 0.86 17.03
C PRO A 35 4.17 2.17 16.79
N PRO A 36 3.15 2.19 15.92
CA PRO A 36 2.36 3.39 15.65
C PRO A 36 1.86 4.09 16.93
N TYR A 37 1.83 5.41 16.93
CA TYR A 37 1.36 6.18 18.11
C TYR A 37 -0.09 5.87 18.47
N THR A 38 -0.94 5.53 17.52
CA THR A 38 -2.31 5.04 17.76
C THR A 38 -2.29 3.79 18.64
N THR A 39 -1.41 2.84 18.30
CA THR A 39 -1.21 1.61 19.09
C THR A 39 -0.70 1.92 20.51
N LEU A 40 0.31 2.77 20.63
CA LEU A 40 0.87 3.16 21.94
C LEU A 40 -0.11 3.98 22.78
N GLY A 41 -0.99 4.72 22.14
CA GLY A 41 -1.97 5.61 22.75
C GLY A 41 -3.30 4.94 23.10
N PHE A 42 -3.50 3.65 22.76
CA PHE A 42 -4.74 2.96 23.02
C PHE A 42 -5.08 2.92 24.53
N LYS A 43 -6.30 3.30 24.84
CA LYS A 43 -6.87 3.27 26.20
C LYS A 43 -8.09 2.37 26.22
N ASP A 44 -8.26 1.67 27.34
CA ASP A 44 -9.51 0.97 27.65
C ASP A 44 -10.65 1.94 28.04
N ASN A 45 -11.80 1.41 28.36
CA ASN A 45 -12.98 2.18 28.78
C ASN A 45 -12.77 2.90 30.13
N GLU A 46 -11.76 2.51 30.90
CA GLU A 46 -11.38 3.08 32.18
C GLU A 46 -10.31 4.18 32.03
N GLY A 47 -9.80 4.39 30.82
CA GLY A 47 -8.81 5.41 30.49
C GLY A 47 -7.36 4.97 30.68
N ASN A 48 -7.08 3.69 30.95
CA ASN A 48 -5.73 3.17 31.14
C ASN A 48 -5.04 2.93 29.79
N TYR A 49 -3.73 3.23 29.72
CA TYR A 49 -2.92 2.95 28.52
C TYR A 49 -2.53 1.46 28.47
N VAL A 50 -3.41 0.63 27.90
CA VAL A 50 -3.27 -0.83 27.86
C VAL A 50 -1.96 -1.27 27.19
N ASN A 51 -1.66 -0.75 26.03
CA ASN A 51 -0.49 -1.18 25.25
C ASN A 51 0.84 -0.75 25.86
N ARG A 52 0.86 0.26 26.71
CA ARG A 52 2.05 0.62 27.49
C ARG A 52 2.32 -0.38 28.62
N THR A 53 1.26 -0.88 29.25
CA THR A 53 1.37 -1.92 30.30
C THR A 53 1.69 -3.28 29.69
N ASN A 54 1.31 -3.54 28.44
CA ASN A 54 1.68 -4.75 27.69
C ASN A 54 3.18 -4.81 27.29
N HIS A 55 3.98 -3.80 27.69
CA HIS A 55 5.41 -3.74 27.43
C HIS A 55 5.79 -3.95 25.95
N LEU A 56 5.11 -3.25 25.04
CA LEU A 56 5.40 -3.34 23.62
C LEU A 56 6.88 -3.07 23.31
N SER A 57 7.44 -3.89 22.44
CA SER A 57 8.80 -3.78 21.95
C SER A 57 8.85 -2.97 20.67
N TYR A 58 10.06 -2.49 20.29
CA TYR A 58 10.29 -2.00 18.95
C TYR A 58 10.06 -3.13 17.94
N ILE A 59 9.38 -2.81 16.84
CA ILE A 59 9.27 -3.68 15.67
C ILE A 59 10.68 -3.87 15.12
N ARG A 60 11.09 -5.12 14.87
CA ARG A 60 12.38 -5.43 14.27
C ARG A 60 12.19 -5.85 12.82
N SER A 61 13.06 -5.36 11.93
CA SER A 61 13.14 -5.80 10.54
C SER A 61 14.58 -6.16 10.19
N ASP A 62 14.81 -7.42 9.85
CA ASP A 62 16.06 -7.92 9.29
C ASP A 62 15.92 -7.98 7.77
N GLN A 63 16.79 -7.29 7.03
CA GLN A 63 16.65 -7.08 5.59
C GLN A 63 17.91 -7.51 4.86
N ALA A 64 17.74 -8.09 3.67
CA ALA A 64 18.81 -8.38 2.73
C ALA A 64 18.36 -8.04 1.31
N GLY A 65 19.28 -7.51 0.51
CA GLY A 65 19.07 -7.19 -0.89
C GLY A 65 20.31 -7.54 -1.71
N LEU A 66 20.06 -8.00 -2.94
CA LEU A 66 21.09 -8.25 -3.94
C LEU A 66 20.61 -7.70 -5.28
N GLY A 67 21.41 -6.84 -5.90
CA GLY A 67 21.03 -6.15 -7.11
C GLY A 67 22.15 -6.06 -8.12
N LEU A 68 21.74 -5.92 -9.38
CA LEU A 68 22.58 -5.59 -10.52
C LEU A 68 22.26 -4.18 -10.98
N GLU A 69 23.28 -3.42 -11.30
CA GLU A 69 23.15 -2.11 -11.91
C GLU A 69 23.97 -2.08 -13.21
N TYR A 70 23.31 -1.71 -14.32
CA TYR A 70 23.92 -1.61 -15.63
C TYR A 70 23.79 -0.20 -16.18
N ARG A 71 24.94 0.45 -16.43
CA ARG A 71 25.07 1.81 -16.97
C ARG A 71 25.78 1.81 -18.30
N PRO A 72 25.13 1.42 -19.43
CA PRO A 72 25.78 1.34 -20.73
C PRO A 72 26.24 2.72 -21.25
N THR A 73 25.60 3.79 -20.81
CA THR A 73 25.92 5.18 -21.17
C THR A 73 25.71 6.11 -19.98
N SER A 74 26.16 7.36 -20.06
CA SER A 74 25.96 8.36 -19.01
C SER A 74 24.50 8.75 -18.77
N TYR A 75 23.63 8.54 -19.78
CA TYR A 75 22.21 8.90 -19.73
C TYR A 75 21.28 7.69 -19.51
N LEU A 76 21.80 6.46 -19.51
CA LEU A 76 20.98 5.26 -19.38
C LEU A 76 21.46 4.38 -18.23
N LYS A 77 20.51 4.02 -17.37
CA LYS A 77 20.74 3.16 -16.22
C LYS A 77 19.61 2.14 -16.09
N PHE A 78 19.96 0.89 -15.86
CA PHE A 78 19.05 -0.18 -15.44
C PHE A 78 19.47 -0.74 -14.09
N THR A 79 18.48 -1.08 -13.28
CA THR A 79 18.72 -1.84 -12.04
C THR A 79 17.73 -2.99 -11.94
N ALA A 80 18.18 -4.10 -11.36
CA ALA A 80 17.34 -5.21 -10.97
C ALA A 80 17.80 -5.66 -9.57
N GLU A 81 16.89 -5.66 -8.59
CA GLU A 81 17.20 -6.00 -7.20
C GLU A 81 16.18 -6.99 -6.66
N GLY A 82 16.67 -8.12 -6.14
CA GLY A 82 15.91 -9.03 -5.29
C GLY A 82 16.07 -8.64 -3.83
N PHE A 83 15.00 -8.63 -3.07
CA PHE A 83 15.02 -8.29 -1.66
C PHE A 83 14.22 -9.28 -0.80
N TYR A 84 14.65 -9.41 0.45
CA TYR A 84 13.96 -10.16 1.49
C TYR A 84 13.99 -9.36 2.80
N LYS A 85 12.83 -9.26 3.48
CA LYS A 85 12.67 -8.60 4.77
C LYS A 85 11.96 -9.56 5.70
N HIS A 86 12.53 -9.79 6.86
CA HIS A 86 11.90 -10.53 7.95
C HIS A 86 11.47 -9.56 9.04
N TYR A 87 10.22 -9.63 9.44
CA TYR A 87 9.66 -8.82 10.52
C TYR A 87 9.45 -9.67 11.77
N ASP A 88 9.80 -9.10 12.91
CA ASP A 88 9.62 -9.69 14.22
C ASP A 88 9.14 -8.63 15.20
N ARG A 89 8.47 -9.06 16.27
CA ARG A 89 7.90 -8.17 17.29
C ARG A 89 6.89 -7.17 16.70
N TYR A 90 6.24 -7.53 15.60
CA TYR A 90 5.18 -6.69 15.04
C TYR A 90 3.92 -6.77 15.93
N PRO A 91 3.09 -5.69 16.01
CA PRO A 91 1.86 -5.72 16.80
C PRO A 91 0.88 -6.80 16.33
N MET A 92 0.45 -7.65 17.27
CA MET A 92 -0.58 -8.67 17.12
C MET A 92 -1.79 -8.29 17.97
N SER A 93 -2.96 -8.28 17.40
CA SER A 93 -4.20 -8.06 18.15
C SER A 93 -4.38 -9.13 19.23
N ILE A 94 -4.71 -8.72 20.45
CA ILE A 94 -5.07 -9.66 21.53
C ILE A 94 -6.50 -10.18 21.35
N LEU A 95 -7.36 -9.39 20.70
CA LEU A 95 -8.78 -9.71 20.54
C LEU A 95 -9.01 -10.90 19.59
N ASP A 96 -8.35 -10.88 18.43
CA ASP A 96 -8.61 -11.82 17.34
C ASP A 96 -7.37 -12.56 16.82
N SER A 97 -6.20 -12.29 17.42
CA SER A 97 -4.91 -12.87 17.04
C SER A 97 -4.51 -12.61 15.58
N ILE A 98 -4.98 -11.49 15.00
CA ILE A 98 -4.61 -11.06 13.65
C ILE A 98 -3.51 -10.00 13.74
N PRO A 99 -2.42 -10.13 12.95
CA PRO A 99 -1.38 -9.09 12.88
C PRO A 99 -1.95 -7.76 12.39
N LEU A 100 -1.61 -6.64 13.03
CA LEU A 100 -2.08 -5.32 12.58
C LEU A 100 -1.69 -5.01 11.14
N ALA A 101 -0.56 -5.53 10.65
CA ALA A 101 -0.15 -5.39 9.25
C ALA A 101 -1.15 -6.00 8.26
N SER A 102 -1.90 -7.03 8.67
CA SER A 102 -2.91 -7.68 7.84
C SER A 102 -4.28 -7.03 7.95
N LYS A 103 -4.57 -6.32 9.06
CA LYS A 103 -5.83 -5.57 9.22
C LYS A 103 -5.87 -4.31 8.34
N GLY A 104 -4.75 -3.59 8.20
CA GLY A 104 -4.76 -2.31 7.50
C GLY A 104 -5.67 -1.28 8.15
N THR A 105 -6.28 -0.41 7.35
CA THR A 105 -7.22 0.63 7.80
C THR A 105 -8.69 0.28 7.59
N ASP A 106 -8.98 -0.86 6.98
CA ASP A 106 -10.35 -1.24 6.57
C ASP A 106 -11.25 -1.57 7.77
N TYR A 107 -10.64 -1.91 8.91
CA TYR A 107 -11.32 -2.31 10.13
C TYR A 107 -11.36 -1.20 11.20
N GLY A 108 -11.15 0.04 10.79
CA GLY A 108 -11.13 1.22 11.66
C GLY A 108 -9.75 1.86 11.77
N VAL A 109 -9.49 2.58 12.85
CA VAL A 109 -8.18 3.21 13.10
C VAL A 109 -7.18 2.12 13.46
N LEU A 110 -6.16 1.95 12.63
CA LEU A 110 -5.12 0.94 12.83
C LEU A 110 -4.47 1.07 14.22
N GLY A 111 -4.53 -0.01 14.99
CA GLY A 111 -3.91 -0.08 16.31
C GLY A 111 -4.72 0.53 17.45
N ASN A 112 -5.97 0.93 17.22
CA ASN A 112 -6.88 1.36 18.28
C ASN A 112 -7.49 0.15 19.02
N GLU A 113 -6.62 -0.73 19.49
CA GLU A 113 -6.95 -1.97 20.18
C GLU A 113 -5.79 -2.47 21.06
N ALA A 114 -6.09 -3.42 21.96
CA ALA A 114 -5.04 -4.06 22.76
C ALA A 114 -4.20 -5.00 21.88
N VAL A 115 -2.87 -4.85 21.96
CA VAL A 115 -1.93 -5.65 21.15
C VAL A 115 -0.76 -6.17 21.99
N SER A 116 -0.11 -7.21 21.45
CA SER A 116 1.18 -7.75 21.92
C SER A 116 2.24 -7.63 20.81
N SER A 117 3.52 -7.62 21.15
CA SER A 117 4.64 -7.59 20.20
C SER A 117 5.06 -9.02 19.79
N THR A 118 4.15 -9.81 19.25
CA THR A 118 4.36 -11.25 18.98
C THR A 118 4.23 -11.63 17.50
N ALA A 119 3.74 -10.73 16.64
CA ALA A 119 3.58 -11.06 15.23
C ALA A 119 4.93 -11.12 14.52
N THR A 120 5.05 -12.11 13.63
CA THR A 120 6.17 -12.26 12.71
C THR A 120 5.68 -12.23 11.28
N GLY A 121 6.51 -11.70 10.37
CA GLY A 121 6.12 -11.58 8.97
C GLY A 121 7.33 -11.55 8.05
N ARG A 122 7.04 -11.47 6.75
CA ARG A 122 8.05 -11.35 5.72
C ARG A 122 7.56 -10.51 4.54
N ALA A 123 8.49 -9.82 3.90
CA ALA A 123 8.24 -9.24 2.59
C ALA A 123 9.41 -9.59 1.68
N TYR A 124 9.11 -9.97 0.44
CA TYR A 124 10.13 -10.34 -0.54
C TYR A 124 9.66 -10.02 -1.94
N GLY A 125 10.60 -9.83 -2.84
CA GLY A 125 10.25 -9.45 -4.19
C GLY A 125 11.41 -9.15 -5.08
N LEU A 126 11.07 -8.63 -6.26
CA LEU A 126 11.99 -8.18 -7.30
C LEU A 126 11.60 -6.77 -7.73
N GLU A 127 12.57 -5.88 -7.75
CA GLU A 127 12.45 -4.55 -8.32
C GLU A 127 13.28 -4.43 -9.60
N ILE A 128 12.67 -3.92 -10.68
CA ILE A 128 13.36 -3.60 -11.93
C ILE A 128 13.11 -2.13 -12.23
N MET A 129 14.16 -1.38 -12.54
CA MET A 129 14.06 0.03 -12.90
C MET A 129 14.91 0.34 -14.11
N GLY A 130 14.34 1.12 -15.03
CA GLY A 130 15.06 1.75 -16.13
C GLY A 130 14.96 3.27 -16.02
N ARG A 131 16.09 3.96 -16.19
CA ARG A 131 16.14 5.42 -16.20
C ARG A 131 16.85 5.91 -17.45
N TRP A 132 16.21 6.85 -18.15
CA TRP A 132 16.74 7.60 -19.26
C TRP A 132 16.79 9.06 -18.89
N TYR A 133 17.95 9.69 -18.95
CA TYR A 133 18.13 11.01 -18.40
C TYR A 133 18.68 12.01 -19.43
N ASN A 134 17.88 13.01 -19.75
CA ASN A 134 18.24 14.19 -20.56
C ASN A 134 19.05 13.91 -21.83
N TYR A 135 18.61 12.90 -22.60
CA TYR A 135 19.18 12.64 -23.91
C TYR A 135 18.19 12.97 -25.00
N LYS A 136 18.56 13.91 -25.89
CA LYS A 136 17.70 14.45 -26.98
C LYS A 136 16.35 14.98 -26.46
N GLY A 137 16.37 15.67 -25.31
CA GLY A 137 15.16 16.24 -24.70
C GLY A 137 14.28 15.25 -23.94
N LEU A 138 14.62 13.95 -23.94
CA LEU A 138 13.85 12.92 -23.24
C LEU A 138 14.44 12.59 -21.88
N THR A 139 13.60 12.60 -20.87
CA THR A 139 13.88 12.07 -19.52
C THR A 139 12.74 11.18 -19.10
N PHE A 140 13.02 9.95 -18.69
CA PHE A 140 12.00 9.10 -18.07
C PHE A 140 12.60 8.13 -17.04
N ILE A 141 11.74 7.65 -16.17
CA ILE A 141 11.97 6.53 -15.27
C ILE A 141 10.79 5.56 -15.38
N ALA A 142 11.10 4.28 -15.49
CA ALA A 142 10.13 3.21 -15.43
C ALA A 142 10.56 2.24 -14.34
N SER A 143 9.65 1.84 -13.48
CA SER A 143 9.90 0.85 -12.44
C SER A 143 8.78 -0.18 -12.38
N TYR A 144 9.17 -1.41 -12.10
CA TYR A 144 8.26 -2.51 -11.83
C TYR A 144 8.71 -3.24 -10.58
N THR A 145 7.77 -3.44 -9.66
CA THR A 145 7.99 -4.20 -8.43
C THR A 145 7.02 -5.37 -8.37
N LEU A 146 7.57 -6.57 -8.22
CA LEU A 146 6.85 -7.75 -7.80
C LEU A 146 7.10 -7.93 -6.31
N VAL A 147 6.07 -7.87 -5.47
CA VAL A 147 6.21 -7.96 -4.02
C VAL A 147 5.20 -8.89 -3.40
N ARG A 148 5.63 -9.66 -2.42
CA ARG A 148 4.78 -10.37 -1.46
C ARG A 148 5.07 -9.83 -0.08
N SER A 149 4.02 -9.50 0.66
CA SER A 149 4.08 -9.05 2.05
C SER A 149 3.03 -9.76 2.86
N GLU A 150 3.46 -10.57 3.83
CA GLU A 150 2.58 -11.47 4.56
C GLU A 150 3.07 -11.69 6.00
N PHE A 151 2.13 -11.91 6.91
CA PHE A 151 2.39 -12.14 8.33
C PHE A 151 1.76 -13.45 8.76
N LYS A 152 2.38 -14.13 9.75
CA LYS A 152 1.83 -15.35 10.33
C LYS A 152 0.49 -15.07 10.99
N ASP A 153 -0.48 -15.94 10.72
CA ASP A 153 -1.80 -15.89 11.37
C ASP A 153 -1.65 -16.36 12.82
N GLY A 154 -1.95 -15.49 13.79
CA GLY A 154 -1.88 -15.88 15.21
C GLY A 154 -2.89 -16.96 15.62
N ARG A 155 -3.93 -17.19 14.79
CA ARG A 155 -4.92 -18.26 14.98
C ARG A 155 -4.40 -19.61 14.47
N ASN A 156 -3.50 -19.58 13.48
CA ASN A 156 -2.83 -20.75 12.90
C ASN A 156 -1.43 -20.37 12.42
N MET A 157 -0.43 -20.58 13.24
CA MET A 157 0.97 -20.20 13.00
C MET A 157 1.63 -20.86 11.78
N ASP A 158 1.02 -21.88 11.20
CA ASP A 158 1.50 -22.53 9.97
C ASP A 158 1.06 -21.78 8.70
N THR A 159 0.11 -20.85 8.82
CA THR A 159 -0.42 -20.07 7.71
C THR A 159 0.10 -18.64 7.70
N TYR A 160 0.10 -18.03 6.51
CA TYR A 160 0.41 -16.63 6.32
C TYR A 160 -0.81 -15.88 5.77
N LEU A 161 -1.11 -14.73 6.36
CA LEU A 161 -2.10 -13.78 5.89
C LEU A 161 -1.40 -12.69 5.08
N PRO A 162 -1.89 -12.33 3.89
CA PRO A 162 -1.40 -11.15 3.20
C PRO A 162 -1.51 -9.91 4.08
N SER A 163 -0.49 -9.05 4.07
CA SER A 163 -0.63 -7.72 4.65
C SER A 163 -1.57 -6.86 3.81
N ALA A 164 -2.15 -5.81 4.39
CA ALA A 164 -3.02 -4.87 3.68
C ALA A 164 -2.33 -4.21 2.46
N TRP A 165 -1.01 -4.23 2.40
CA TRP A 165 -0.19 -3.64 1.32
C TRP A 165 0.34 -4.68 0.32
N ASP A 166 -0.09 -5.93 0.36
CA ASP A 166 0.34 -7.00 -0.56
C ASP A 166 -0.32 -6.85 -1.94
N ASN A 167 -0.01 -5.77 -2.63
CA ASN A 167 -0.57 -5.48 -3.97
C ASN A 167 0.01 -6.34 -5.09
N LYS A 168 1.02 -7.15 -4.83
CA LYS A 168 1.77 -8.02 -5.74
C LYS A 168 2.52 -7.29 -6.85
N HIS A 169 1.83 -6.52 -7.69
CA HIS A 169 2.38 -5.89 -8.88
C HIS A 169 2.24 -4.37 -8.81
N LEU A 170 3.35 -3.67 -8.93
CA LEU A 170 3.39 -2.22 -8.99
C LEU A 170 4.21 -1.82 -10.22
N PHE A 171 3.62 -1.06 -11.12
CA PHE A 171 4.31 -0.48 -12.26
C PHE A 171 4.13 1.03 -12.24
N THR A 172 5.23 1.76 -12.43
CA THR A 172 5.22 3.21 -12.57
C THR A 172 6.11 3.61 -13.73
N PHE A 173 5.58 4.44 -14.59
CA PHE A 173 6.32 5.17 -15.61
C PHE A 173 6.11 6.67 -15.38
N SER A 174 7.18 7.45 -15.42
CA SER A 174 7.11 8.90 -15.41
C SER A 174 8.15 9.46 -16.36
N GLY A 175 7.75 10.33 -17.26
CA GLY A 175 8.66 10.88 -18.24
C GLY A 175 8.24 12.27 -18.71
N THR A 176 9.23 13.00 -19.18
CA THR A 176 9.06 14.33 -19.77
C THR A 176 9.85 14.42 -21.07
N TYR A 177 9.26 15.02 -22.07
CA TYR A 177 9.89 15.32 -23.33
C TYR A 177 9.88 16.81 -23.62
N SER A 178 11.08 17.39 -23.72
CA SER A 178 11.28 18.78 -24.06
C SER A 178 11.25 18.97 -25.57
N LEU A 179 10.28 19.72 -26.03
CA LEU A 179 10.04 20.06 -27.43
C LEU A 179 10.67 21.43 -27.78
N PRO A 180 10.89 21.70 -29.09
CA PRO A 180 11.32 23.05 -29.52
C PRO A 180 10.40 24.16 -29.01
N LYS A 181 10.97 25.36 -28.89
CA LYS A 181 10.26 26.59 -28.46
C LYS A 181 9.72 26.48 -27.02
N ASN A 182 10.45 25.80 -26.13
CA ASN A 182 10.17 25.73 -24.67
C ASN A 182 8.78 25.15 -24.34
N TRP A 183 8.39 24.09 -25.03
CA TRP A 183 7.30 23.22 -24.68
C TRP A 183 7.85 21.99 -23.96
N ASP A 184 7.22 21.58 -22.88
CA ASP A 184 7.49 20.31 -22.22
C ASP A 184 6.19 19.51 -22.11
N VAL A 185 6.28 18.23 -22.44
CA VAL A 185 5.16 17.29 -22.30
C VAL A 185 5.56 16.20 -21.33
N GLY A 186 4.81 16.10 -20.25
CA GLY A 186 4.99 15.09 -19.23
C GLY A 186 3.87 14.04 -19.25
N ALA A 187 4.23 12.79 -18.95
CA ALA A 187 3.27 11.73 -18.73
C ALA A 187 3.68 10.90 -17.51
N LYS A 188 2.69 10.50 -16.71
CA LYS A 188 2.87 9.55 -15.62
C LYS A 188 1.81 8.48 -15.72
N PHE A 189 2.26 7.25 -15.85
CA PHE A 189 1.40 6.06 -15.89
C PHE A 189 1.73 5.16 -14.73
N ARG A 190 0.71 4.66 -14.03
CA ARG A 190 0.87 3.70 -12.94
C ARG A 190 -0.18 2.61 -13.00
N VAL A 191 0.26 1.43 -12.61
CA VAL A 191 -0.59 0.26 -12.38
C VAL A 191 -0.30 -0.24 -10.97
N VAL A 192 -1.34 -0.40 -10.16
CA VAL A 192 -1.26 -0.96 -8.81
C VAL A 192 -2.12 -2.20 -8.78
N GLY A 193 -1.55 -3.34 -8.42
CA GLY A 193 -2.28 -4.59 -8.25
C GLY A 193 -3.35 -4.49 -7.16
N GLY A 194 -4.34 -5.36 -7.22
CA GLY A 194 -5.43 -5.33 -6.26
C GLY A 194 -4.97 -5.64 -4.83
N ALA A 195 -5.32 -4.76 -3.89
CA ALA A 195 -5.11 -5.00 -2.47
C ALA A 195 -5.92 -6.22 -1.99
N PRO A 196 -5.42 -7.00 -1.03
CA PRO A 196 -6.21 -8.06 -0.42
C PRO A 196 -7.35 -7.49 0.42
N TYR A 197 -8.46 -8.22 0.50
CA TYR A 197 -9.56 -7.89 1.39
C TYR A 197 -10.26 -9.14 1.91
N THR A 198 -10.97 -9.00 3.03
CA THR A 198 -11.80 -10.03 3.63
C THR A 198 -13.22 -9.92 3.06
N PRO A 199 -13.77 -10.97 2.42
CA PRO A 199 -15.13 -10.91 1.93
C PRO A 199 -16.14 -10.85 3.08
N TYR A 200 -17.34 -10.35 2.77
CA TYR A 200 -18.46 -10.42 3.72
C TYR A 200 -19.07 -11.83 3.72
N ASP A 201 -19.49 -12.29 4.90
CA ASP A 201 -20.39 -13.41 5.06
C ASP A 201 -21.84 -12.91 4.78
N VAL A 202 -22.19 -12.89 3.50
CA VAL A 202 -23.48 -12.35 3.05
C VAL A 202 -24.64 -13.21 3.56
N GLU A 203 -24.44 -14.52 3.67
CA GLU A 203 -25.46 -15.42 4.20
C GLU A 203 -25.76 -15.11 5.65
N LYS A 204 -24.75 -15.14 6.53
CA LYS A 204 -24.88 -14.77 7.94
C LYS A 204 -25.45 -13.37 8.11
N SER A 205 -24.98 -12.40 7.32
CA SER A 205 -25.42 -11.02 7.37
C SER A 205 -26.89 -10.85 6.94
N SER A 206 -27.43 -11.79 6.16
CA SER A 206 -28.83 -11.71 5.71
C SER A 206 -29.83 -12.02 6.81
N TYR A 207 -29.48 -12.78 7.84
CA TYR A 207 -30.37 -13.06 8.95
C TYR A 207 -30.80 -11.77 9.68
N VAL A 208 -32.09 -11.59 9.92
CA VAL A 208 -32.69 -10.40 10.55
C VAL A 208 -32.01 -10.12 11.89
N GLU A 209 -31.97 -11.13 12.77
CA GLU A 209 -31.36 -10.98 14.09
C GLU A 209 -29.86 -10.68 14.03
N ALA A 210 -29.12 -11.32 13.11
CA ALA A 210 -27.70 -11.09 12.95
C ALA A 210 -27.41 -9.68 12.43
N TRP A 211 -28.14 -9.23 11.42
CA TRP A 211 -28.01 -7.88 10.89
C TRP A 211 -28.27 -6.82 11.95
N ASP A 212 -29.40 -6.96 12.66
CA ASP A 212 -29.83 -5.95 13.63
C ASP A 212 -28.92 -5.92 14.87
N ALA A 213 -28.38 -7.07 15.28
CA ALA A 213 -27.38 -7.14 16.37
C ALA A 213 -26.05 -6.48 16.02
N ASN A 214 -25.58 -6.62 14.76
CA ASN A 214 -24.32 -6.04 14.28
C ASN A 214 -24.49 -4.64 13.68
N ASN A 215 -25.73 -4.21 13.46
CA ASN A 215 -26.08 -3.03 12.69
C ASN A 215 -25.38 -2.97 11.32
N GLY A 216 -25.26 -4.12 10.66
CA GLY A 216 -24.61 -4.23 9.34
C GLY A 216 -24.07 -5.61 9.02
N LEU A 217 -23.14 -5.61 8.07
CA LEU A 217 -22.50 -6.83 7.54
C LEU A 217 -21.50 -7.46 8.51
N TYR A 218 -21.40 -8.78 8.46
CA TYR A 218 -20.32 -9.55 9.06
C TYR A 218 -19.26 -9.83 8.02
N TYR A 219 -17.98 -9.71 8.42
CA TYR A 219 -16.87 -10.24 7.64
C TYR A 219 -16.74 -11.76 7.82
N ASP A 220 -16.37 -12.45 6.76
CA ASP A 220 -15.98 -13.85 6.83
C ASP A 220 -14.51 -13.96 7.29
N TYR A 221 -14.30 -13.98 8.59
CA TYR A 221 -12.97 -14.07 9.18
C TYR A 221 -12.25 -15.41 8.90
N SER A 222 -12.97 -16.45 8.44
CA SER A 222 -12.34 -17.69 8.00
C SER A 222 -11.57 -17.50 6.69
N ARG A 223 -11.97 -16.48 5.89
CA ARG A 223 -11.39 -16.11 4.61
C ARG A 223 -10.66 -14.75 4.70
N PHE A 224 -10.00 -14.50 5.82
CA PHE A 224 -9.34 -13.20 6.06
C PHE A 224 -8.31 -12.87 4.98
N ASN A 225 -8.46 -11.72 4.32
CA ASN A 225 -7.62 -11.25 3.21
C ASN A 225 -7.43 -12.26 2.06
N SER A 226 -8.41 -13.16 1.84
CA SER A 226 -8.32 -14.19 0.80
C SER A 226 -8.63 -13.68 -0.60
N GLU A 227 -9.44 -12.65 -0.70
CA GLU A 227 -9.86 -12.05 -1.98
C GLU A 227 -8.99 -10.85 -2.34
N ARG A 228 -9.07 -10.41 -3.61
CA ARG A 228 -8.32 -9.24 -4.10
C ARG A 228 -9.20 -8.31 -4.91
N LEU A 229 -9.00 -7.03 -4.68
CA LEU A 229 -9.60 -5.98 -5.48
C LEU A 229 -9.05 -6.03 -6.92
N LYS A 230 -9.75 -5.38 -7.84
CA LYS A 230 -9.26 -5.22 -9.21
C LYS A 230 -8.03 -4.31 -9.24
N PRO A 231 -7.07 -4.55 -10.13
CA PRO A 231 -5.96 -3.63 -10.33
C PRO A 231 -6.46 -2.24 -10.72
N PHE A 232 -5.77 -1.22 -10.23
CA PHE A 232 -6.03 0.18 -10.57
C PHE A 232 -4.97 0.69 -11.54
N THR A 233 -5.42 1.43 -12.58
CA THR A 233 -4.54 2.09 -13.54
C THR A 233 -4.83 3.58 -13.58
N GLN A 234 -3.79 4.40 -13.75
CA GLN A 234 -3.94 5.85 -13.90
C GLN A 234 -2.92 6.39 -14.89
N LEU A 235 -3.38 7.27 -15.75
CA LEU A 235 -2.55 8.05 -16.66
C LEU A 235 -2.80 9.53 -16.40
N ASP A 236 -1.72 10.26 -16.09
CA ASP A 236 -1.69 11.70 -15.93
C ASP A 236 -0.87 12.29 -17.09
N ILE A 237 -1.31 13.41 -17.66
CA ILE A 237 -0.62 14.11 -18.73
C ILE A 237 -0.53 15.59 -18.35
N ARG A 238 0.66 16.14 -18.55
CA ARG A 238 0.94 17.54 -18.31
C ARG A 238 1.64 18.16 -19.51
N ILE A 239 1.22 19.37 -19.88
CA ILE A 239 1.83 20.17 -20.94
C ILE A 239 2.19 21.51 -20.34
N ASP A 240 3.45 21.87 -20.45
CA ASP A 240 4.00 23.14 -19.98
C ASP A 240 4.49 23.97 -21.16
N LYS A 241 4.32 25.27 -21.06
CA LYS A 241 4.88 26.27 -21.98
C LYS A 241 5.57 27.36 -21.20
N THR A 242 6.85 27.61 -21.53
CA THR A 242 7.65 28.66 -20.91
C THR A 242 7.92 29.77 -21.92
N PHE A 243 7.73 31.03 -21.49
CA PHE A 243 8.05 32.23 -22.21
C PHE A 243 9.12 33.02 -21.46
N TYR A 244 10.20 33.36 -22.14
CA TYR A 244 11.29 34.16 -21.57
C TYR A 244 11.22 35.61 -22.04
N PHE A 245 11.12 36.51 -21.09
CA PHE A 245 11.20 37.97 -21.32
C PHE A 245 12.46 38.51 -20.67
N LYS A 246 12.79 39.78 -20.90
CA LYS A 246 14.06 40.40 -20.42
C LYS A 246 14.23 40.34 -18.87
N LYS A 247 13.15 40.38 -18.12
CA LYS A 247 13.16 40.41 -16.64
C LYS A 247 12.20 39.42 -16.01
N ILE A 248 11.42 38.69 -16.77
CA ILE A 248 10.35 37.84 -16.28
C ILE A 248 10.37 36.54 -17.06
N MET A 249 10.22 35.43 -16.39
CA MET A 249 9.87 34.15 -16.98
C MET A 249 8.39 33.86 -16.68
N LEU A 250 7.61 33.58 -17.72
CA LEU A 250 6.21 33.20 -17.60
C LEU A 250 6.06 31.72 -17.98
N GLY A 251 5.63 30.89 -17.04
CA GLY A 251 5.23 29.51 -17.26
C GLY A 251 3.71 29.42 -17.30
N ALA A 252 3.17 28.63 -18.22
CA ALA A 252 1.77 28.23 -18.24
C ALA A 252 1.68 26.71 -18.40
N TYR A 253 0.76 26.06 -17.70
CA TYR A 253 0.59 24.63 -17.82
C TYR A 253 -0.87 24.19 -17.78
N ILE A 254 -1.10 23.02 -18.40
CA ILE A 254 -2.32 22.25 -18.28
C ILE A 254 -1.90 20.88 -17.75
N ASP A 255 -2.50 20.44 -16.65
CA ASP A 255 -2.28 19.13 -16.02
C ASP A 255 -3.63 18.41 -15.94
N ILE A 256 -3.71 17.22 -16.51
CA ILE A 256 -4.90 16.39 -16.50
C ILE A 256 -4.56 15.08 -15.80
N GLN A 257 -5.00 14.97 -14.56
CA GLN A 257 -4.83 13.72 -13.80
C GLN A 257 -5.95 12.75 -14.13
N ASN A 258 -5.59 11.47 -14.17
CA ASN A 258 -6.51 10.38 -14.48
C ASN A 258 -7.28 10.61 -15.81
N ILE A 259 -6.56 10.93 -16.88
CA ILE A 259 -7.16 11.20 -18.20
C ILE A 259 -8.00 10.03 -18.75
N LEU A 260 -7.69 8.79 -18.32
CA LEU A 260 -8.47 7.59 -18.64
C LEU A 260 -9.79 7.51 -17.86
N ASN A 261 -10.02 8.43 -16.90
CA ASN A 261 -11.16 8.40 -15.97
C ASN A 261 -11.33 7.02 -15.30
N SER A 262 -10.20 6.38 -15.00
CA SER A 262 -10.18 5.07 -14.35
C SER A 262 -10.84 5.14 -12.97
N LYS A 263 -11.60 4.10 -12.64
CA LYS A 263 -12.27 3.97 -11.35
C LYS A 263 -11.56 2.91 -10.52
N TYR A 264 -11.24 3.25 -9.29
CA TYR A 264 -10.83 2.28 -8.28
C TYR A 264 -12.10 1.67 -7.69
N LYS A 265 -12.24 0.35 -7.84
CA LYS A 265 -13.37 -0.39 -7.28
C LYS A 265 -12.96 -0.97 -5.95
N GLU A 266 -13.61 -0.50 -4.88
CA GLU A 266 -13.54 -1.10 -3.55
C GLU A 266 -14.43 -2.35 -3.47
N GLN A 267 -14.41 -3.03 -2.33
CA GLN A 267 -15.34 -4.12 -2.06
C GLN A 267 -16.79 -3.61 -2.08
N ASP A 268 -17.68 -4.33 -2.77
CA ASP A 268 -19.11 -4.01 -2.78
C ASP A 268 -19.67 -4.09 -1.36
N VAL A 269 -20.44 -3.10 -0.95
CA VAL A 269 -21.16 -3.07 0.33
C VAL A 269 -22.59 -3.50 0.09
N TYR A 270 -23.14 -4.31 0.99
CA TYR A 270 -24.55 -4.69 0.90
C TYR A 270 -25.38 -3.86 1.87
N ILE A 271 -26.57 -3.47 1.43
CA ILE A 271 -27.57 -2.80 2.27
C ILE A 271 -28.84 -3.64 2.34
N LYS A 272 -29.54 -3.61 3.47
CA LYS A 272 -30.87 -4.20 3.56
C LYS A 272 -31.91 -3.30 2.86
N THR A 273 -32.77 -3.91 2.08
CA THR A 273 -33.90 -3.17 1.42
C THR A 273 -35.04 -2.92 2.38
N GLY A 274 -35.04 -3.54 3.55
CA GLY A 274 -36.14 -3.55 4.50
C GLY A 274 -37.15 -4.67 4.27
N LYS A 275 -37.07 -5.39 3.14
CA LYS A 275 -37.96 -6.52 2.84
C LYS A 275 -37.37 -7.80 3.44
N ILE A 276 -38.24 -8.60 4.09
CA ILE A 276 -37.95 -9.96 4.54
C ILE A 276 -38.36 -10.91 3.41
N ILE A 277 -37.40 -11.75 2.94
CA ILE A 277 -37.62 -12.64 1.78
C ILE A 277 -38.42 -13.89 2.14
N ASN A 278 -38.48 -14.26 3.42
CA ASN A 278 -39.16 -15.44 3.95
C ASN A 278 -39.96 -15.12 5.24
N PRO A 279 -40.97 -14.23 5.17
CA PRO A 279 -41.68 -13.74 6.35
C PRO A 279 -42.45 -14.82 7.11
N GLU A 280 -42.81 -15.93 6.45
CA GLU A 280 -43.47 -17.06 7.05
C GLU A 280 -42.56 -18.01 7.84
N ALA A 281 -41.22 -17.83 7.74
CA ALA A 281 -40.28 -18.62 8.49
C ALA A 281 -40.23 -18.18 9.97
N PRO A 282 -39.76 -19.06 10.89
CA PRO A 282 -39.50 -18.66 12.27
C PRO A 282 -38.56 -17.44 12.31
N ILE A 283 -38.73 -16.56 13.32
CA ILE A 283 -37.97 -15.28 13.43
C ILE A 283 -36.47 -15.48 13.28
N TYR A 284 -35.90 -16.52 13.89
CA TYR A 284 -34.45 -16.81 13.82
C TYR A 284 -33.99 -17.32 12.45
N GLU A 285 -34.88 -17.65 11.52
CA GLU A 285 -34.58 -18.03 10.13
C GLU A 285 -34.93 -16.93 9.14
N GLN A 286 -35.65 -15.86 9.57
CA GLN A 286 -36.00 -14.77 8.68
C GLN A 286 -34.78 -14.05 8.15
N ARG A 287 -34.85 -13.65 6.86
CA ARG A 287 -33.72 -13.02 6.16
C ARG A 287 -34.14 -11.74 5.48
N TYR A 288 -33.31 -10.70 5.60
CA TYR A 288 -33.46 -9.49 4.81
C TYR A 288 -33.03 -9.74 3.36
N GLU A 289 -33.75 -9.09 2.43
CA GLU A 289 -33.24 -8.92 1.07
C GLU A 289 -32.06 -7.93 1.09
N LEU A 290 -30.87 -8.41 0.71
CA LEU A 290 -29.68 -7.61 0.63
C LEU A 290 -29.39 -7.20 -0.82
N ARG A 291 -29.05 -5.93 -1.04
CA ARG A 291 -28.67 -5.40 -2.35
C ARG A 291 -27.22 -4.92 -2.32
N PRO A 292 -26.34 -5.37 -3.26
CA PRO A 292 -25.01 -4.84 -3.38
C PRO A 292 -25.02 -3.40 -3.88
N ILE A 293 -24.13 -2.58 -3.34
CA ILE A 293 -23.82 -1.23 -3.80
C ILE A 293 -22.34 -1.20 -4.20
N GLU A 294 -22.09 -0.87 -5.43
CA GLU A 294 -20.73 -0.66 -5.92
C GLU A 294 -20.13 0.60 -5.32
N ARG A 295 -18.89 0.48 -4.82
CA ARG A 295 -18.10 1.60 -4.34
C ARG A 295 -16.99 1.89 -5.36
N LEU A 296 -17.17 2.97 -6.09
CA LEU A 296 -16.24 3.43 -7.12
C LEU A 296 -15.70 4.80 -6.73
N THR A 297 -14.38 4.92 -6.69
CA THR A 297 -13.68 6.19 -6.45
C THR A 297 -12.76 6.51 -7.62
N GLY A 298 -12.45 7.77 -7.79
CA GLY A 298 -11.60 8.26 -8.88
C GLY A 298 -12.39 9.12 -9.86
N THR A 299 -11.75 10.21 -10.28
CA THR A 299 -12.30 11.15 -11.25
C THR A 299 -11.19 11.73 -12.10
N LEU A 300 -11.53 12.19 -13.28
CA LEU A 300 -10.65 13.04 -14.09
C LEU A 300 -10.56 14.41 -13.43
N LEU A 301 -9.34 14.90 -13.20
CA LEU A 301 -9.08 16.17 -12.55
C LEU A 301 -8.19 17.05 -13.45
N PRO A 302 -8.77 18.01 -14.19
CA PRO A 302 -7.99 19.01 -14.92
C PRO A 302 -7.58 20.16 -14.01
N SER A 303 -6.36 20.64 -14.19
CA SER A 303 -5.84 21.85 -13.57
C SER A 303 -5.09 22.71 -14.59
N ILE A 304 -5.21 24.01 -14.44
CA ILE A 304 -4.50 25.00 -15.25
C ILE A 304 -3.78 25.92 -14.29
N GLY A 305 -2.54 26.25 -14.58
CA GLY A 305 -1.76 27.18 -13.76
C GLY A 305 -0.86 28.07 -14.57
N VAL A 306 -0.52 29.20 -13.94
CA VAL A 306 0.44 30.17 -14.44
C VAL A 306 1.46 30.44 -13.36
N MET A 307 2.73 30.48 -13.74
CA MET A 307 3.85 30.78 -12.86
C MET A 307 4.60 32.00 -13.42
N ILE A 308 4.92 32.94 -12.56
CA ILE A 308 5.72 34.11 -12.90
C ILE A 308 6.96 34.07 -12.01
N GLU A 309 8.13 34.16 -12.64
CA GLU A 309 9.42 34.28 -11.98
C GLU A 309 10.07 35.60 -12.38
N LEU A 310 10.55 36.39 -11.38
CA LEU A 310 11.07 37.76 -11.52
C LEU A 310 12.59 37.81 -11.43
#